data_85889663a34dc93e3a117949813910b8
#
_entry.id   85889663a34dc93e3a117949813910b8
#
_cell.length_a   1.000
_cell.length_b   1.000
_cell.length_c   1.000
_cell.angle_alpha   90.00
_cell.angle_beta   90.00
_cell.angle_gamma   90.00
#
_symmetry.space_group_name_H-M   'P 1'
#
loop_
_entity.id
_entity.type
_entity.pdbx_description
1 polymer ?
#
loop_
_entity_poly.entity_id
_entity_poly.type
_entity_poly.pdbx_seq_one_letter_code
_entity_poly.pdbx_strand_id
1 'polypeptide(L)'
;MASRKILVCGGAGFIGSHLVERFMAEGHEVDVVDDLSTGSLSNLADSRNASGRFKFQNISVQSSEFAELVALKRPDIIVNLAVFTPSHAHSAGALASLGATVSVLEAARLGGVSKVVTALPAALLYGECLARDLPIKEGHISDTRTSEEVFARAAADIHAVYRDRHGVEYTVLAMANVYGQRQRPEDGVVAAFVDALEQGKAPIVHGSGKQTRDFVHIDDTVDAIARSLDRAGGLVINVGTGVATSILDLWSVMGGASSPVP
;
A
#
# COMPACT_ATOMS: atom_id res chain seq x y z
N MET A 1 2.91 -3.05 -24.35
CA MET A 1 4.01 -3.62 -23.53
C MET A 1 3.95 -5.14 -23.63
N ALA A 2 5.04 -5.87 -23.39
CA ALA A 2 4.98 -7.33 -23.30
C ALA A 2 4.15 -7.76 -22.10
N SER A 3 3.33 -8.81 -22.24
CA SER A 3 2.58 -9.39 -21.12
C SER A 3 3.56 -9.95 -20.09
N ARG A 4 3.28 -9.72 -18.80
CA ARG A 4 4.06 -10.21 -17.66
C ARG A 4 3.18 -11.02 -16.73
N LYS A 5 3.81 -11.87 -15.96
CA LYS A 5 3.17 -12.54 -14.81
C LYS A 5 3.42 -11.71 -13.56
N ILE A 6 2.36 -11.16 -12.99
CA ILE A 6 2.44 -10.30 -11.81
C ILE A 6 1.70 -10.98 -10.65
N LEU A 7 2.38 -11.10 -9.53
CA LEU A 7 1.76 -11.56 -8.28
C LEU A 7 1.46 -10.34 -7.40
N VAL A 8 0.19 -10.15 -7.02
CA VAL A 8 -0.24 -9.06 -6.14
C VAL A 8 -0.59 -9.63 -4.77
N CYS A 9 0.24 -9.36 -3.78
CA CYS A 9 -0.03 -9.67 -2.38
C CYS A 9 -0.88 -8.55 -1.76
N GLY A 10 -2.01 -8.89 -1.12
CA GLY A 10 -3.00 -7.91 -0.67
C GLY A 10 -3.92 -7.42 -1.80
N GLY A 11 -4.11 -8.25 -2.84
CA GLY A 11 -4.84 -7.87 -4.04
C GLY A 11 -6.36 -7.77 -3.88
N ALA A 12 -6.95 -8.31 -2.80
CA ALA A 12 -8.36 -8.15 -2.47
C ALA A 12 -8.65 -6.91 -1.60
N GLY A 13 -7.61 -6.17 -1.21
CA GLY A 13 -7.70 -4.93 -0.45
C GLY A 13 -8.09 -3.72 -1.31
N PHE A 14 -8.12 -2.55 -0.69
CA PHE A 14 -8.43 -1.27 -1.33
C PHE A 14 -7.52 -0.99 -2.54
N ILE A 15 -6.25 -0.75 -2.32
CA ILE A 15 -5.30 -0.41 -3.41
C ILE A 15 -5.12 -1.60 -4.35
N GLY A 16 -4.99 -2.81 -3.78
CA GLY A 16 -4.70 -4.02 -4.55
C GLY A 16 -5.75 -4.35 -5.60
N SER A 17 -7.03 -4.17 -5.29
CA SER A 17 -8.11 -4.48 -6.23
C SER A 17 -8.15 -3.57 -7.45
N HIS A 18 -7.87 -2.28 -7.28
CA HIS A 18 -7.73 -1.35 -8.40
C HIS A 18 -6.50 -1.67 -9.25
N LEU A 19 -5.41 -2.06 -8.59
CA LEU A 19 -4.18 -2.45 -9.28
C LEU A 19 -4.36 -3.72 -10.11
N VAL A 20 -5.09 -4.71 -9.58
CA VAL A 20 -5.45 -5.93 -10.32
C VAL A 20 -6.21 -5.61 -11.59
N GLU A 21 -7.24 -4.76 -11.50
CA GLU A 21 -8.01 -4.30 -12.66
C GLU A 21 -7.12 -3.60 -13.70
N ARG A 22 -6.24 -2.72 -13.23
CA ARG A 22 -5.29 -1.99 -14.10
C ARG A 22 -4.37 -2.96 -14.84
N PHE A 23 -3.74 -3.90 -14.16
CA PHE A 23 -2.82 -4.85 -14.78
C PHE A 23 -3.50 -5.79 -15.75
N MET A 24 -4.73 -6.22 -15.44
CA MET A 24 -5.52 -7.03 -16.37
C MET A 24 -5.90 -6.24 -17.62
N ALA A 25 -6.29 -4.98 -17.47
CA ALA A 25 -6.60 -4.08 -18.61
C ALA A 25 -5.36 -3.84 -19.51
N GLU A 26 -4.16 -3.82 -18.92
CA GLU A 26 -2.89 -3.73 -19.66
C GLU A 26 -2.46 -5.06 -20.30
N GLY A 27 -3.20 -6.15 -20.06
CA GLY A 27 -2.97 -7.46 -20.68
C GLY A 27 -1.97 -8.34 -19.96
N HIS A 28 -1.67 -8.06 -18.70
CA HIS A 28 -0.83 -8.91 -17.85
C HIS A 28 -1.58 -10.16 -17.36
N GLU A 29 -0.83 -11.19 -16.98
CA GLU A 29 -1.33 -12.33 -16.20
C GLU A 29 -1.20 -11.97 -14.71
N VAL A 30 -2.30 -12.02 -13.96
CA VAL A 30 -2.33 -11.56 -12.57
C VAL A 30 -2.72 -12.69 -11.64
N ASP A 31 -1.80 -13.09 -10.77
CA ASP A 31 -2.09 -13.93 -9.61
C ASP A 31 -2.28 -13.02 -8.38
N VAL A 32 -3.30 -13.30 -7.57
CA VAL A 32 -3.57 -12.57 -6.32
C VAL A 32 -3.41 -13.50 -5.14
N VAL A 33 -2.68 -13.04 -4.13
CA VAL A 33 -2.58 -13.66 -2.80
C VAL A 33 -3.16 -12.70 -1.77
N ASP A 34 -4.12 -13.16 -1.00
CA ASP A 34 -4.76 -12.37 0.06
C ASP A 34 -5.38 -13.32 1.09
N ASP A 35 -5.20 -13.08 2.37
CA ASP A 35 -5.79 -13.89 3.44
C ASP A 35 -7.18 -13.39 3.87
N LEU A 36 -7.66 -12.32 3.21
CA LEU A 36 -8.95 -11.67 3.47
C LEU A 36 -9.09 -11.11 4.89
N SER A 37 -7.98 -10.88 5.58
CA SER A 37 -8.00 -10.26 6.92
C SER A 37 -8.56 -8.84 6.88
N THR A 38 -8.31 -8.11 5.81
CA THR A 38 -8.83 -6.75 5.56
C THR A 38 -9.45 -6.58 4.18
N GLY A 39 -9.11 -7.47 3.25
CA GLY A 39 -9.61 -7.50 1.89
C GLY A 39 -11.00 -8.16 1.77
N SER A 40 -11.62 -8.01 0.60
CA SER A 40 -12.89 -8.66 0.28
C SER A 40 -12.90 -9.21 -1.15
N LEU A 41 -13.44 -10.42 -1.33
CA LEU A 41 -13.63 -10.98 -2.66
C LEU A 41 -14.58 -10.16 -3.55
N SER A 42 -15.45 -9.36 -2.94
CA SER A 42 -16.32 -8.43 -3.68
C SER A 42 -15.54 -7.39 -4.46
N ASN A 43 -14.38 -6.97 -3.94
CA ASN A 43 -13.49 -6.03 -4.63
C ASN A 43 -12.88 -6.60 -5.92
N LEU A 44 -12.90 -7.92 -6.09
CA LEU A 44 -12.34 -8.63 -7.25
C LEU A 44 -13.42 -9.18 -8.19
N ALA A 45 -14.71 -8.81 -8.00
CA ALA A 45 -15.82 -9.38 -8.74
C ALA A 45 -15.66 -9.23 -10.25
N ASP A 46 -15.29 -8.04 -10.72
CA ASP A 46 -15.11 -7.74 -12.14
C ASP A 46 -13.90 -8.46 -12.73
N SER A 47 -12.80 -8.52 -11.97
CA SER A 47 -11.59 -9.23 -12.36
C SER A 47 -11.81 -10.74 -12.50
N ARG A 48 -12.64 -11.34 -11.64
CA ARG A 48 -12.99 -12.77 -11.70
C ARG A 48 -13.82 -13.15 -12.91
N ASN A 49 -14.63 -12.23 -13.41
CA ASN A 49 -15.47 -12.42 -14.59
C ASN A 49 -14.71 -12.17 -15.90
N ALA A 50 -13.58 -11.51 -15.85
CA ALA A 50 -12.72 -11.30 -17.00
C ALA A 50 -11.89 -12.56 -17.30
N SER A 51 -11.75 -12.90 -18.58
CA SER A 51 -11.22 -14.17 -19.10
C SER A 51 -9.81 -14.54 -18.57
N GLY A 52 -9.69 -15.76 -17.99
CA GLY A 52 -8.49 -16.65 -18.04
C GLY A 52 -7.13 -16.21 -17.48
N ARG A 53 -6.89 -14.92 -17.29
CA ARG A 53 -5.59 -14.36 -16.87
C ARG A 53 -5.53 -13.99 -15.38
N PHE A 54 -6.58 -14.26 -14.64
CA PHE A 54 -6.71 -13.94 -13.22
C PHE A 54 -6.81 -15.23 -12.40
N LYS A 55 -6.08 -15.30 -11.31
CA LYS A 55 -6.19 -16.36 -10.30
C LYS A 55 -6.10 -15.77 -8.91
N PHE A 56 -6.88 -16.31 -7.99
CA PHE A 56 -6.91 -15.91 -6.59
C PHE A 56 -6.52 -17.10 -5.70
N GLN A 57 -5.67 -16.83 -4.69
CA GLN A 57 -5.24 -17.77 -3.67
C GLN A 57 -5.52 -17.15 -2.29
N ASN A 58 -6.35 -17.83 -1.52
CA ASN A 58 -6.62 -17.42 -0.13
C ASN A 58 -5.57 -18.00 0.80
N ILE A 59 -4.43 -17.35 0.89
CA ILE A 59 -3.32 -17.72 1.79
C ILE A 59 -2.64 -16.46 2.31
N SER A 60 -2.02 -16.57 3.49
CA SER A 60 -1.15 -15.51 4.01
C SER A 60 0.22 -15.54 3.33
N VAL A 61 0.81 -14.37 3.09
CA VAL A 61 2.19 -14.25 2.59
C VAL A 61 3.23 -14.80 3.59
N GLN A 62 2.84 -15.02 4.84
CA GLN A 62 3.69 -15.60 5.88
C GLN A 62 3.53 -17.13 6.00
N SER A 63 2.64 -17.75 5.23
CA SER A 63 2.48 -19.19 5.24
C SER A 63 3.56 -19.89 4.42
N SER A 64 3.84 -21.16 4.72
CA SER A 64 4.78 -21.99 3.95
C SER A 64 4.35 -22.16 2.49
N GLU A 65 3.03 -22.24 2.27
CA GLU A 65 2.42 -22.40 0.94
C GLU A 65 2.72 -21.20 0.02
N PHE A 66 2.98 -20.02 0.58
CA PHE A 66 3.30 -18.85 -0.22
C PHE A 66 4.61 -19.00 -1.01
N ALA A 67 5.66 -19.48 -0.36
CA ALA A 67 6.94 -19.71 -1.04
C ALA A 67 6.83 -20.81 -2.12
N GLU A 68 6.07 -21.87 -1.85
CA GLU A 68 5.79 -22.93 -2.82
C GLU A 68 4.98 -22.39 -4.01
N LEU A 69 3.99 -21.52 -3.75
CA LEU A 69 3.21 -20.88 -4.79
C LEU A 69 4.10 -20.01 -5.70
N VAL A 70 4.97 -19.17 -5.12
CA VAL A 70 5.89 -18.32 -5.90
C VAL A 70 6.83 -19.18 -6.76
N ALA A 71 7.38 -20.27 -6.20
CA ALA A 71 8.24 -21.20 -6.93
C ALA A 71 7.51 -21.92 -8.08
N LEU A 72 6.23 -22.25 -7.90
CA LEU A 72 5.38 -22.87 -8.93
C LEU A 72 4.99 -21.89 -10.02
N LYS A 73 4.54 -20.69 -9.63
CA LYS A 73 4.00 -19.66 -10.54
C LYS A 73 5.07 -18.92 -11.31
N ARG A 74 6.23 -18.74 -10.70
CA ARG A 74 7.37 -17.97 -11.22
C ARG A 74 6.93 -16.62 -11.79
N PRO A 75 6.36 -15.74 -10.96
CA PRO A 75 5.99 -14.41 -11.42
C PRO A 75 7.24 -13.61 -11.80
N ASP A 76 7.12 -12.76 -12.79
CA ASP A 76 8.18 -11.83 -13.17
C ASP A 76 8.38 -10.77 -12.09
N ILE A 77 7.28 -10.32 -11.51
CA ILE A 77 7.24 -9.24 -10.51
C ILE A 77 6.25 -9.60 -9.39
N ILE A 78 6.62 -9.27 -8.16
CA ILE A 78 5.70 -9.27 -7.02
C ILE A 78 5.41 -7.83 -6.60
N VAL A 79 4.13 -7.48 -6.45
CA VAL A 79 3.68 -6.24 -5.81
C VAL A 79 3.16 -6.57 -4.42
N ASN A 80 3.83 -6.05 -3.40
CA ASN A 80 3.52 -6.34 -2.01
C ASN A 80 2.77 -5.16 -1.37
N LEU A 81 1.47 -5.36 -1.15
CA LEU A 81 0.55 -4.44 -0.46
C LEU A 81 0.00 -5.06 0.84
N ALA A 82 0.43 -6.28 1.20
CA ALA A 82 -0.02 -7.03 2.37
C ALA A 82 0.78 -6.66 3.63
N VAL A 83 1.13 -5.38 3.80
CA VAL A 83 1.98 -4.89 4.89
C VAL A 83 1.54 -3.52 5.38
N PHE A 84 1.73 -3.26 6.67
CA PHE A 84 1.49 -1.97 7.33
C PHE A 84 0.10 -1.37 7.03
N THR A 85 -0.93 -2.23 7.03
CA THR A 85 -2.31 -1.76 6.93
C THR A 85 -2.75 -1.02 8.19
N PRO A 86 -3.78 -0.17 8.16
CA PRO A 86 -4.28 0.52 9.37
C PRO A 86 -4.62 -0.41 10.52
N SER A 87 -5.12 -1.61 10.25
CA SER A 87 -5.36 -2.64 11.27
C SER A 87 -4.09 -3.14 11.97
N HIS A 88 -2.92 -2.94 11.37
CA HIS A 88 -1.61 -3.24 11.93
C HIS A 88 -0.95 -2.03 12.62
N ALA A 89 -1.69 -0.97 12.91
CA ALA A 89 -1.19 0.24 13.56
C ALA A 89 -0.91 0.03 15.07
N HIS A 90 -0.22 -1.05 15.39
CA HIS A 90 0.30 -1.40 16.72
C HIS A 90 1.55 -2.28 16.57
N SER A 91 2.40 -2.30 17.57
CA SER A 91 3.74 -2.92 17.51
C SER A 91 3.76 -4.38 17.01
N ALA A 92 2.81 -5.21 17.46
CA ALA A 92 2.74 -6.60 17.01
C ALA A 92 2.34 -6.70 15.52
N GLY A 93 1.40 -5.87 15.06
CA GLY A 93 1.00 -5.80 13.66
C GLY A 93 2.12 -5.28 12.76
N ALA A 94 2.85 -4.26 13.22
CA ALA A 94 3.99 -3.73 12.48
C ALA A 94 5.15 -4.73 12.40
N LEU A 95 5.40 -5.51 13.47
CA LEU A 95 6.36 -6.60 13.45
C LEU A 95 5.93 -7.72 12.48
N ALA A 96 4.64 -8.08 12.47
CA ALA A 96 4.10 -9.04 11.51
C ALA A 96 4.27 -8.53 10.06
N SER A 97 4.08 -7.23 9.81
CA SER A 97 4.31 -6.61 8.51
C SER A 97 5.77 -6.64 8.07
N LEU A 98 6.72 -6.45 8.98
CA LEU A 98 8.14 -6.67 8.69
C LEU A 98 8.41 -8.13 8.34
N GLY A 99 7.85 -9.08 9.11
CA GLY A 99 7.94 -10.52 8.82
C GLY A 99 7.37 -10.88 7.44
N ALA A 100 6.21 -10.32 7.09
CA ALA A 100 5.59 -10.47 5.77
C ALA A 100 6.48 -9.93 4.64
N THR A 101 7.13 -8.78 4.86
CA THR A 101 8.10 -8.22 3.91
C THR A 101 9.27 -9.18 3.67
N VAL A 102 9.84 -9.74 4.73
CA VAL A 102 10.93 -10.72 4.64
C VAL A 102 10.47 -11.99 3.92
N SER A 103 9.27 -12.50 4.23
CA SER A 103 8.70 -13.68 3.57
C SER A 103 8.53 -13.47 2.06
N VAL A 104 8.05 -12.30 1.65
CA VAL A 104 7.90 -11.96 0.22
C VAL A 104 9.26 -11.87 -0.48
N LEU A 105 10.25 -11.22 0.13
CA LEU A 105 11.60 -11.09 -0.44
C LEU A 105 12.30 -12.46 -0.53
N GLU A 106 12.15 -13.32 0.47
CA GLU A 106 12.72 -14.67 0.46
C GLU A 106 12.05 -15.55 -0.59
N ALA A 107 10.73 -15.50 -0.71
CA ALA A 107 10.01 -16.21 -1.76
C ALA A 107 10.42 -15.70 -3.16
N ALA A 108 10.61 -14.38 -3.32
CA ALA A 108 11.09 -13.78 -4.57
C ALA A 108 12.51 -14.30 -4.92
N ARG A 109 13.41 -14.32 -3.94
CA ARG A 109 14.77 -14.85 -4.11
C ARG A 109 14.77 -16.31 -4.56
N LEU A 110 14.01 -17.17 -3.87
CA LEU A 110 13.93 -18.61 -4.15
C LEU A 110 13.22 -18.90 -5.48
N GLY A 111 12.19 -18.13 -5.81
CA GLY A 111 11.40 -18.27 -7.04
C GLY A 111 12.03 -17.63 -8.28
N GLY A 112 13.16 -16.92 -8.15
CA GLY A 112 13.82 -16.22 -9.26
C GLY A 112 13.03 -15.03 -9.79
N VAL A 113 12.26 -14.36 -8.92
CA VAL A 113 11.50 -13.13 -9.24
C VAL A 113 12.46 -12.00 -9.52
N SER A 114 12.26 -11.27 -10.60
CA SER A 114 13.17 -10.21 -11.03
C SER A 114 13.06 -8.95 -10.17
N LYS A 115 11.85 -8.64 -9.69
CA LYS A 115 11.59 -7.40 -8.94
C LYS A 115 10.46 -7.53 -7.93
N VAL A 116 10.63 -6.86 -6.79
CA VAL A 116 9.59 -6.66 -5.78
C VAL A 116 9.28 -5.17 -5.66
N VAL A 117 7.99 -4.80 -5.78
CA VAL A 117 7.49 -3.44 -5.50
C VAL A 117 6.71 -3.49 -4.20
N THR A 118 7.09 -2.70 -3.20
CA THR A 118 6.41 -2.67 -1.91
C THR A 118 5.88 -1.26 -1.62
N ALA A 119 4.62 -1.14 -1.23
CA ALA A 119 4.05 0.12 -0.78
C ALA A 119 4.08 0.19 0.75
N LEU A 120 4.66 1.27 1.29
CA LEU A 120 4.72 1.55 2.72
C LEU A 120 4.07 2.90 3.03
N PRO A 121 3.38 3.07 4.17
CA PRO A 121 2.88 4.37 4.58
C PRO A 121 4.04 5.35 4.83
N ALA A 122 4.05 6.48 4.13
CA ALA A 122 5.07 7.53 4.31
C ALA A 122 5.12 8.03 5.76
N ALA A 123 3.97 8.10 6.42
CA ALA A 123 3.88 8.50 7.83
C ALA A 123 4.67 7.57 8.77
N LEU A 124 4.72 6.27 8.49
CA LEU A 124 5.53 5.33 9.28
C LEU A 124 7.01 5.35 8.85
N LEU A 125 7.26 5.54 7.56
CA LEU A 125 8.64 5.54 7.05
C LEU A 125 9.41 6.78 7.49
N TYR A 126 8.75 7.94 7.53
CA TYR A 126 9.37 9.23 7.88
C TYR A 126 9.04 9.72 9.29
N GLY A 127 8.03 9.14 9.95
CA GLY A 127 7.61 9.57 11.27
C GLY A 127 7.10 11.02 11.31
N GLU A 128 7.23 11.66 12.47
CA GLU A 128 6.86 13.06 12.65
C GLU A 128 7.94 13.98 12.07
N CYS A 129 7.56 14.78 11.06
CA CYS A 129 8.47 15.70 10.39
C CYS A 129 8.25 17.14 10.83
N LEU A 130 9.34 17.89 10.92
CA LEU A 130 9.27 19.30 11.24
C LEU A 130 8.76 20.11 10.03
N ALA A 131 8.03 21.20 10.29
CA ALA A 131 7.47 22.03 9.22
C ALA A 131 8.51 22.53 8.21
N ARG A 132 9.76 22.75 8.65
CA ARG A 132 10.88 23.18 7.79
C ARG A 132 11.36 22.09 6.81
N ASP A 133 11.04 20.83 7.07
CA ASP A 133 11.45 19.68 6.25
C ASP A 133 10.38 19.27 5.24
N LEU A 134 9.26 19.99 5.21
CA LEU A 134 8.15 19.77 4.27
C LEU A 134 8.34 20.59 2.98
N PRO A 135 7.98 20.07 1.80
CA PRO A 135 7.60 18.66 1.57
C PRO A 135 8.80 17.73 1.73
N ILE A 136 8.53 16.55 2.33
CA ILE A 136 9.59 15.57 2.61
C ILE A 136 10.21 15.07 1.31
N LYS A 137 11.55 15.08 1.24
CA LYS A 137 12.30 14.53 0.12
C LYS A 137 12.72 13.10 0.39
N GLU A 138 12.88 12.33 -0.67
CA GLU A 138 13.46 10.98 -0.60
C GLU A 138 14.84 11.03 0.06
N GLY A 139 15.14 10.02 0.87
CA GLY A 139 16.38 9.98 1.65
C GLY A 139 16.35 10.79 2.94
N HIS A 140 15.25 11.45 3.28
CA HIS A 140 15.09 12.09 4.59
C HIS A 140 15.21 11.06 5.71
N ILE A 141 16.08 11.35 6.68
CA ILE A 141 16.27 10.53 7.87
C ILE A 141 15.59 11.23 9.01
N SER A 142 14.49 10.64 9.48
CA SER A 142 13.78 11.11 10.67
C SER A 142 14.22 10.35 11.91
N ASP A 143 14.04 10.96 13.07
CA ASP A 143 14.13 10.27 14.35
C ASP A 143 12.91 9.37 14.51
N THR A 144 13.11 8.06 14.49
CA THR A 144 12.05 7.10 14.78
C THR A 144 11.69 7.16 16.26
N ARG A 145 10.39 7.29 16.57
CA ARG A 145 9.88 7.45 17.94
C ARG A 145 8.99 6.30 18.38
N THR A 146 8.52 5.50 17.44
CA THR A 146 7.64 4.36 17.70
C THR A 146 8.23 3.08 17.11
N SER A 147 7.82 1.94 17.66
CA SER A 147 8.21 0.62 17.13
C SER A 147 7.72 0.42 15.70
N GLU A 148 6.55 0.96 15.37
CA GLU A 148 5.95 0.90 14.04
C GLU A 148 6.83 1.60 13.00
N GLU A 149 7.35 2.78 13.34
CA GLU A 149 8.30 3.51 12.48
C GLU A 149 9.62 2.74 12.31
N VAL A 150 10.16 2.15 13.39
CA VAL A 150 11.36 1.31 13.33
C VAL A 150 11.16 0.13 12.39
N PHE A 151 10.02 -0.58 12.51
CA PHE A 151 9.75 -1.74 11.67
C PHE A 151 9.47 -1.36 10.21
N ALA A 152 8.78 -0.26 9.95
CA ALA A 152 8.56 0.25 8.59
C ALA A 152 9.89 0.64 7.93
N ARG A 153 10.80 1.27 8.69
CA ARG A 153 12.14 1.59 8.25
C ARG A 153 12.95 0.33 7.92
N ALA A 154 12.95 -0.63 8.84
CA ALA A 154 13.63 -1.91 8.62
C ALA A 154 13.06 -2.64 7.38
N ALA A 155 11.73 -2.58 7.16
CA ALA A 155 11.09 -3.14 5.97
C ALA A 155 11.57 -2.45 4.68
N ALA A 156 11.81 -1.15 4.68
CA ALA A 156 12.39 -0.46 3.52
C ALA A 156 13.87 -0.85 3.32
N ASP A 157 14.66 -0.84 4.38
CA ASP A 157 16.11 -1.08 4.31
C ASP A 157 16.45 -2.52 3.89
N ILE A 158 15.67 -3.53 4.31
CA ILE A 158 15.93 -4.93 3.96
C ILE A 158 15.83 -5.21 2.45
N HIS A 159 15.07 -4.42 1.69
CA HIS A 159 15.02 -4.55 0.23
C HIS A 159 16.39 -4.31 -0.40
N ALA A 160 17.15 -3.32 0.07
CA ALA A 160 18.49 -3.06 -0.41
C ALA A 160 19.42 -4.24 -0.15
N VAL A 161 19.31 -4.90 1.01
CA VAL A 161 20.09 -6.10 1.33
C VAL A 161 19.79 -7.24 0.35
N TYR A 162 18.51 -7.49 0.03
CA TYR A 162 18.13 -8.54 -0.92
C TYR A 162 18.61 -8.22 -2.36
N ARG A 163 18.58 -6.96 -2.76
CA ARG A 163 19.17 -6.53 -4.03
C ARG A 163 20.66 -6.80 -4.06
N ASP A 164 21.39 -6.30 -3.08
CA ASP A 164 22.86 -6.35 -3.07
C ASP A 164 23.40 -7.78 -2.93
N ARG A 165 22.70 -8.61 -2.14
CA ARG A 165 23.15 -9.96 -1.84
C ARG A 165 22.59 -11.05 -2.76
N HIS A 166 21.43 -10.81 -3.33
CA HIS A 166 20.67 -11.85 -4.03
C HIS A 166 20.20 -11.41 -5.43
N GLY A 167 20.41 -10.16 -5.81
CA GLY A 167 20.02 -9.65 -7.14
C GLY A 167 18.51 -9.47 -7.32
N VAL A 168 17.71 -9.49 -6.24
CA VAL A 168 16.28 -9.18 -6.30
C VAL A 168 16.10 -7.68 -6.40
N GLU A 169 15.72 -7.19 -7.58
CA GLU A 169 15.51 -5.75 -7.76
C GLU A 169 14.29 -5.29 -6.95
N TYR A 170 14.24 -4.03 -6.52
CA TYR A 170 13.14 -3.51 -5.75
C TYR A 170 12.77 -2.07 -6.09
N THR A 171 11.55 -1.68 -5.73
CA THR A 171 11.12 -0.30 -5.53
C THR A 171 10.25 -0.26 -4.28
N VAL A 172 10.57 0.63 -3.34
CA VAL A 172 9.68 0.94 -2.21
C VAL A 172 8.98 2.26 -2.51
N LEU A 173 7.65 2.26 -2.41
CA LEU A 173 6.83 3.45 -2.60
C LEU A 173 6.32 3.94 -1.24
N ALA A 174 6.78 5.12 -0.82
CA ALA A 174 6.34 5.79 0.38
C ALA A 174 5.02 6.54 0.07
N MET A 175 3.90 5.93 0.42
CA MET A 175 2.56 6.42 0.09
C MET A 175 2.09 7.48 1.07
N ALA A 176 1.64 8.64 0.55
CA ALA A 176 0.84 9.59 1.29
C ALA A 176 -0.53 8.99 1.67
N ASN A 177 -1.48 9.80 2.16
CA ASN A 177 -2.79 9.27 2.53
C ASN A 177 -3.63 8.98 1.28
N VAL A 178 -3.64 7.71 0.86
CA VAL A 178 -4.42 7.27 -0.30
C VAL A 178 -5.90 7.29 0.03
N TYR A 179 -6.73 7.79 -0.89
CA TYR A 179 -8.17 7.78 -0.77
C TYR A 179 -8.85 7.41 -2.09
N GLY A 180 -10.08 6.91 -2.00
CA GLY A 180 -10.88 6.56 -3.17
C GLY A 180 -11.89 5.45 -2.91
N GLN A 181 -12.47 4.94 -3.99
CA GLN A 181 -13.47 3.87 -3.95
C GLN A 181 -12.90 2.60 -3.29
N ARG A 182 -13.74 1.83 -2.63
CA ARG A 182 -13.40 0.59 -1.90
C ARG A 182 -12.55 0.78 -0.64
N GLN A 183 -12.23 2.04 -0.26
CA GLN A 183 -11.62 2.29 1.04
C GLN A 183 -12.65 2.12 2.14
N ARG A 184 -12.32 1.36 3.18
CA ARG A 184 -13.21 1.17 4.34
C ARG A 184 -13.19 2.40 5.23
N PRO A 185 -14.30 2.74 5.91
CA PRO A 185 -14.36 3.92 6.79
C PRO A 185 -13.30 3.94 7.88
N GLU A 186 -12.91 2.76 8.39
CA GLU A 186 -11.86 2.62 9.41
C GLU A 186 -10.43 2.81 8.89
N ASP A 187 -10.23 2.79 7.58
CA ASP A 187 -8.89 2.83 6.95
C ASP A 187 -8.44 4.24 6.55
N GLY A 188 -9.28 5.26 6.74
CA GLY A 188 -8.87 6.62 6.42
C GLY A 188 -9.92 7.70 6.63
N VAL A 189 -9.46 8.91 6.90
CA VAL A 189 -10.35 10.04 7.24
C VAL A 189 -11.30 10.41 6.10
N VAL A 190 -10.88 10.28 4.83
CA VAL A 190 -11.77 10.59 3.68
C VAL A 190 -12.92 9.60 3.65
N ALA A 191 -12.66 8.30 3.77
CA ALA A 191 -13.70 7.28 3.79
C ALA A 191 -14.61 7.40 5.01
N ALA A 192 -14.05 7.72 6.18
CA ALA A 192 -14.85 7.99 7.40
C ALA A 192 -15.77 9.20 7.24
N PHE A 193 -15.32 10.24 6.56
CA PHE A 193 -16.14 11.41 6.29
C PHE A 193 -17.24 11.12 5.26
N VAL A 194 -16.95 10.34 4.22
CA VAL A 194 -17.97 9.87 3.26
C VAL A 194 -19.05 9.08 3.99
N ASP A 195 -18.67 8.11 4.82
CA ASP A 195 -19.62 7.29 5.59
C ASP A 195 -20.48 8.15 6.52
N ALA A 196 -19.90 9.14 7.20
CA ALA A 196 -20.64 10.07 8.06
C ALA A 196 -21.65 10.90 7.25
N LEU A 197 -21.27 11.40 6.06
CA LEU A 197 -22.16 12.15 5.18
C LEU A 197 -23.32 11.29 4.67
N GLU A 198 -23.06 10.05 4.25
CA GLU A 198 -24.08 9.10 3.78
C GLU A 198 -25.07 8.74 4.90
N GLN A 199 -24.62 8.68 6.15
CA GLN A 199 -25.45 8.44 7.31
C GLN A 199 -26.13 9.70 7.87
N GLY A 200 -25.89 10.88 7.29
CA GLY A 200 -26.39 12.15 7.80
C GLY A 200 -25.87 12.53 9.19
N LYS A 201 -24.69 12.04 9.56
CA LYS A 201 -24.03 12.26 10.85
C LYS A 201 -22.91 13.28 10.74
N ALA A 202 -22.62 13.97 11.82
CA ALA A 202 -21.40 14.77 11.92
C ALA A 202 -20.18 13.85 12.10
N PRO A 203 -19.08 14.04 11.37
CA PRO A 203 -17.88 13.24 11.55
C PRO A 203 -17.17 13.57 12.85
N ILE A 204 -16.42 12.60 13.36
CA ILE A 204 -15.52 12.80 14.51
C ILE A 204 -14.19 13.32 13.98
N VAL A 205 -13.74 14.45 14.52
CA VAL A 205 -12.43 15.04 14.23
C VAL A 205 -11.59 14.97 15.50
N HIS A 206 -10.53 14.17 15.46
CA HIS A 206 -9.62 14.07 16.60
C HIS A 206 -8.75 15.32 16.72
N GLY A 207 -8.71 15.91 17.90
CA GLY A 207 -7.96 17.13 18.18
C GLY A 207 -8.57 18.38 17.54
N SER A 208 -7.72 19.32 17.15
CA SER A 208 -8.18 20.62 16.61
C SER A 208 -8.62 20.60 15.15
N GLY A 209 -8.39 19.51 14.43
CA GLY A 209 -8.62 19.43 12.99
C GLY A 209 -7.65 20.26 12.11
N LYS A 210 -6.70 20.99 12.73
CA LYS A 210 -5.69 21.79 12.03
C LYS A 210 -4.50 20.96 11.54
N GLN A 211 -4.37 19.71 12.00
CA GLN A 211 -3.35 18.78 11.48
C GLN A 211 -3.54 18.57 9.99
N THR A 212 -2.43 18.63 9.26
CA THR A 212 -2.44 18.48 7.79
C THR A 212 -2.01 17.10 7.36
N ARG A 213 -2.50 16.69 6.19
CA ARG A 213 -2.09 15.49 5.47
C ARG A 213 -1.97 15.81 3.98
N ASP A 214 -1.15 15.02 3.29
CA ASP A 214 -1.14 14.95 1.84
C ASP A 214 -2.09 13.82 1.43
N PHE A 215 -3.08 14.13 0.60
CA PHE A 215 -4.08 13.18 0.11
C PHE A 215 -3.85 12.90 -1.38
N VAL A 216 -3.65 11.63 -1.72
CA VAL A 216 -3.43 11.16 -3.09
C VAL A 216 -4.58 10.26 -3.53
N HIS A 217 -5.15 10.49 -4.71
CA HIS A 217 -6.24 9.67 -5.22
C HIS A 217 -5.75 8.27 -5.61
N ILE A 218 -6.64 7.29 -5.50
CA ILE A 218 -6.34 5.90 -5.82
C ILE A 218 -5.81 5.71 -7.24
N ASP A 219 -6.34 6.44 -8.22
CA ASP A 219 -5.90 6.32 -9.62
C ASP A 219 -4.45 6.75 -9.80
N ASP A 220 -4.03 7.85 -9.13
CA ASP A 220 -2.63 8.31 -9.16
C ASP A 220 -1.70 7.31 -8.47
N THR A 221 -2.18 6.72 -7.37
CA THR A 221 -1.46 5.68 -6.64
C THR A 221 -1.25 4.43 -7.50
N VAL A 222 -2.30 3.97 -8.17
CA VAL A 222 -2.24 2.82 -9.09
C VAL A 222 -1.32 3.10 -10.27
N ASP A 223 -1.36 4.30 -10.84
CA ASP A 223 -0.47 4.72 -11.92
C ASP A 223 1.01 4.75 -11.46
N ALA A 224 1.28 5.26 -10.25
CA ALA A 224 2.61 5.26 -9.66
C ALA A 224 3.16 3.82 -9.47
N ILE A 225 2.34 2.90 -8.94
CA ILE A 225 2.72 1.49 -8.80
C ILE A 225 2.96 0.86 -10.18
N ALA A 226 2.07 1.05 -11.15
CA ALA A 226 2.21 0.49 -12.49
C ALA A 226 3.51 0.98 -13.17
N ARG A 227 3.83 2.26 -13.08
CA ARG A 227 5.09 2.83 -13.61
C ARG A 227 6.32 2.29 -12.91
N SER A 228 6.24 1.95 -11.63
CA SER A 228 7.37 1.43 -10.85
C SER A 228 7.79 0.02 -11.26
N LEU A 229 6.96 -0.73 -11.99
CA LEU A 229 7.33 -2.05 -12.51
C LEU A 229 8.59 -1.98 -13.41
N ASP A 230 8.72 -0.90 -14.19
CA ASP A 230 9.81 -0.70 -15.15
C ASP A 230 10.85 0.33 -14.73
N ARG A 231 10.58 1.08 -13.67
CA ARG A 231 11.38 2.24 -13.25
C ARG A 231 11.77 2.14 -11.79
N ALA A 232 12.62 3.08 -11.39
CA ALA A 232 12.96 3.30 -9.97
C ALA A 232 13.56 2.08 -9.27
N GLY A 233 14.28 1.23 -10.00
CA GLY A 233 15.00 0.10 -9.40
C GLY A 233 15.99 0.56 -8.35
N GLY A 234 15.95 -0.08 -7.15
CA GLY A 234 16.82 0.23 -6.03
C GLY A 234 16.50 1.52 -5.29
N LEU A 235 15.30 2.08 -5.46
CA LEU A 235 14.93 3.36 -4.87
C LEU A 235 13.73 3.24 -3.92
N VAL A 236 13.73 4.15 -2.95
CA VAL A 236 12.55 4.54 -2.18
C VAL A 236 12.01 5.82 -2.80
N ILE A 237 10.75 5.86 -3.19
CA ILE A 237 10.12 6.98 -3.91
C ILE A 237 8.85 7.44 -3.19
N ASN A 238 8.71 8.75 -3.04
CA ASN A 238 7.50 9.35 -2.48
C ASN A 238 6.36 9.35 -3.50
N VAL A 239 5.17 8.94 -3.05
CA VAL A 239 3.93 9.02 -3.82
C VAL A 239 2.93 9.88 -3.06
N GLY A 240 2.74 11.09 -3.52
CA GLY A 240 1.88 12.09 -2.94
C GLY A 240 1.74 13.30 -3.85
N THR A 241 0.94 14.26 -3.45
CA THR A 241 0.69 15.50 -4.21
C THR A 241 1.63 16.63 -3.83
N GLY A 242 2.26 16.55 -2.65
CA GLY A 242 3.03 17.64 -2.06
C GLY A 242 2.15 18.75 -1.46
N VAL A 243 0.83 18.58 -1.44
CA VAL A 243 -0.12 19.58 -0.92
C VAL A 243 -0.56 19.22 0.49
N ALA A 244 -0.32 20.14 1.43
CA ALA A 244 -0.77 19.98 2.80
C ALA A 244 -2.22 20.47 2.94
N THR A 245 -3.15 19.54 3.25
CA THR A 245 -4.58 19.84 3.46
C THR A 245 -4.93 19.57 4.92
N SER A 246 -5.54 20.55 5.62
CA SER A 246 -6.02 20.33 6.99
C SER A 246 -7.27 19.44 6.99
N ILE A 247 -7.52 18.76 8.12
CA ILE A 247 -8.72 17.93 8.26
C ILE A 247 -10.00 18.77 8.22
N LEU A 248 -9.96 20.02 8.69
CA LEU A 248 -11.09 20.95 8.59
C LEU A 248 -11.33 21.40 7.15
N ASP A 249 -10.27 21.71 6.39
CA ASP A 249 -10.38 22.06 4.98
C ASP A 249 -10.93 20.89 4.16
N LEU A 250 -10.45 19.67 4.43
CA LEU A 250 -10.96 18.44 3.81
C LEU A 250 -12.48 18.34 4.04
N TRP A 251 -12.94 18.47 5.28
CA TRP A 251 -14.37 18.41 5.60
C TRP A 251 -15.18 19.49 4.87
N SER A 252 -14.67 20.72 4.85
CA SER A 252 -15.31 21.81 4.13
C SER A 252 -15.46 21.56 2.64
N VAL A 253 -14.42 21.03 1.99
CA VAL A 253 -14.43 20.69 0.55
C VAL A 253 -15.41 19.55 0.23
N MET A 254 -15.60 18.61 1.15
CA MET A 254 -16.55 17.50 1.00
C MET A 254 -18.02 17.94 1.20
N GLY A 255 -18.29 19.21 1.45
CA GLY A 255 -19.64 19.74 1.62
C GLY A 255 -20.19 19.60 3.04
N GLY A 256 -19.33 19.44 4.03
CA GLY A 256 -19.70 19.41 5.43
C GLY A 256 -20.30 20.71 5.91
N ALA A 257 -21.64 20.76 6.04
CA ALA A 257 -22.38 21.97 6.48
C ALA A 257 -22.44 22.11 8.01
N SER A 258 -22.18 21.04 8.77
CA SER A 258 -22.18 21.05 10.23
C SER A 258 -20.76 21.08 10.78
N SER A 259 -20.58 21.74 11.92
CA SER A 259 -19.29 21.67 12.62
C SER A 259 -19.00 20.21 13.00
N PRO A 260 -17.80 19.69 12.70
CA PRO A 260 -17.42 18.34 13.11
C PRO A 260 -17.45 18.26 14.66
N VAL A 261 -17.76 17.08 15.17
CA VAL A 261 -17.72 16.80 16.61
C VAL A 261 -16.26 16.53 17.02
N PRO A 262 -15.76 17.17 18.09
CA PRO A 262 -14.39 16.94 18.56
C PRO A 262 -14.19 15.55 19.18
#